data_0d6d713e1c05b963ade83094b2b5030b
#
_entry.id   0d6d713e1c05b963ade83094b2b5030b
#
_cell.length_a   1.000
_cell.length_b   1.000
_cell.length_c   1.000
_cell.angle_alpha   90.00
_cell.angle_beta   90.00
_cell.angle_gamma   90.00
#
_symmetry.space_group_name_H-M   'P 1'
#
loop_
_entity.id
_entity.type
_entity.pdbx_description
1 polymer ?
#
loop_
_entity_poly.entity_id
_entity_poly.type
_entity_poly.pdbx_seq_one_letter_code
_entity_poly.pdbx_strand_id
1 'polypeptide(L)'
;MGAFTEMTIQRGDRIPSVPVKLVGNGDTVDTTSDAVLGTGKVVFFAVPGAFTPTCDTSHLPGFVANVGKFKALGVDKVVCGAVNDHHVTRAWAERSEAIGKVEFIADGDGNFADAIGLSKQIPGMGKRFARFAMIIENGVVKDLFVQDVAGVTVSGAPAVLLALEASRVNA
;
A
#
# COMPACT_ATOMS: atom_id res chain seq x y z
N MET A 1 -15.13 -3.54 19.16
CA MET A 1 -13.77 -3.06 19.33
C MET A 1 -13.29 -2.39 18.05
N GLY A 2 -12.61 -1.28 18.16
CA GLY A 2 -12.00 -0.66 17.00
C GLY A 2 -11.06 -1.62 16.31
N ALA A 3 -10.94 -1.51 14.98
CA ALA A 3 -10.06 -2.34 14.19
C ALA A 3 -8.59 -2.10 14.55
N PHE A 4 -8.26 -0.91 15.06
CA PHE A 4 -6.91 -0.48 15.31
C PHE A 4 -6.65 -0.35 16.81
N THR A 5 -5.55 -0.94 17.25
CA THR A 5 -5.15 -0.98 18.64
C THR A 5 -3.85 -0.19 18.81
N GLU A 6 -3.33 -0.16 20.03
CA GLU A 6 -2.02 0.40 20.32
C GLU A 6 -0.88 -0.34 19.56
N MET A 7 -1.16 -1.55 19.02
CA MET A 7 -0.22 -2.32 18.19
C MET A 7 -0.21 -1.85 16.73
N THR A 8 -1.10 -0.93 16.35
CA THR A 8 -1.14 -0.39 15.00
C THR A 8 0.12 0.44 14.73
N ILE A 9 0.72 0.22 13.57
CA ILE A 9 1.87 1.01 13.14
C ILE A 9 1.52 2.50 13.08
N GLN A 10 2.48 3.35 13.42
CA GLN A 10 2.30 4.80 13.51
C GLN A 10 3.51 5.51 12.91
N ARG A 11 3.37 6.82 12.74
CA ARG A 11 4.49 7.67 12.35
C ARG A 11 5.67 7.44 13.29
N GLY A 12 6.85 7.30 12.71
CA GLY A 12 8.09 7.04 13.44
C GLY A 12 8.42 5.56 13.61
N ASP A 13 7.47 4.68 13.35
CA ASP A 13 7.71 3.25 13.47
C ASP A 13 8.45 2.71 12.24
N ARG A 14 9.24 1.66 12.43
CA ARG A 14 9.87 0.94 11.33
C ARG A 14 8.94 -0.10 10.75
N ILE A 15 9.05 -0.31 9.45
CA ILE A 15 8.36 -1.40 8.77
C ILE A 15 8.91 -2.73 9.29
N PRO A 16 8.05 -3.61 9.81
CA PRO A 16 8.50 -4.92 10.29
C PRO A 16 8.90 -5.83 9.13
N SER A 17 9.73 -6.82 9.42
CA SER A 17 10.17 -7.79 8.44
C SER A 17 9.24 -9.00 8.48
N VAL A 18 8.45 -9.16 7.42
CA VAL A 18 7.49 -10.27 7.28
C VAL A 18 7.66 -10.86 5.87
N PRO A 19 7.71 -12.19 5.73
CA PRO A 19 7.76 -12.80 4.40
C PRO A 19 6.51 -12.45 3.59
N VAL A 20 6.74 -11.98 2.37
CA VAL A 20 5.68 -11.63 1.40
C VAL A 20 6.15 -12.01 0.01
N LYS A 21 5.25 -11.93 -0.97
CA LYS A 21 5.62 -12.09 -2.37
C LYS A 21 5.52 -10.74 -3.07
N LEU A 22 6.52 -10.44 -3.88
CA LEU A 22 6.56 -9.21 -4.66
C LEU A 22 6.18 -9.51 -6.10
N VAL A 23 5.16 -8.82 -6.59
CA VAL A 23 4.72 -8.86 -7.98
C VAL A 23 5.13 -7.55 -8.65
N GLY A 24 5.98 -7.66 -9.64
CA GLY A 24 6.48 -6.51 -10.40
C GLY A 24 6.56 -6.83 -11.88
N ASN A 25 7.52 -6.21 -12.57
CA ASN A 25 7.67 -6.34 -14.01
C ASN A 25 8.29 -7.67 -14.44
N GLY A 26 8.87 -8.43 -13.51
CA GLY A 26 9.45 -9.74 -13.78
C GLY A 26 8.66 -10.86 -13.11
N ASP A 27 9.34 -11.96 -12.84
CA ASP A 27 8.75 -13.06 -12.11
C ASP A 27 8.40 -12.64 -10.68
N THR A 28 7.41 -13.32 -10.09
CA THR A 28 7.08 -13.13 -8.68
C THR A 28 8.26 -13.57 -7.81
N VAL A 29 8.62 -12.76 -6.83
CA VAL A 29 9.79 -12.98 -5.97
C VAL A 29 9.36 -13.17 -4.53
N ASP A 30 9.91 -14.20 -3.88
CA ASP A 30 9.79 -14.35 -2.44
C ASP A 30 10.75 -13.37 -1.76
N THR A 31 10.21 -12.54 -0.86
CA THR A 31 10.98 -11.48 -0.22
C THR A 31 10.40 -11.16 1.16
N THR A 32 10.77 -10.02 1.72
CA THR A 32 10.21 -9.54 2.98
C THR A 32 9.69 -8.13 2.83
N SER A 33 8.75 -7.74 3.69
CA SER A 33 8.14 -6.42 3.65
C SER A 33 9.16 -5.30 3.80
N ASP A 34 10.14 -5.45 4.69
CA ASP A 34 11.19 -4.44 4.88
C ASP A 34 12.15 -4.36 3.69
N ALA A 35 12.39 -5.47 2.99
CA ALA A 35 13.20 -5.44 1.78
C ALA A 35 12.50 -4.64 0.67
N VAL A 36 11.19 -4.74 0.56
CA VAL A 36 10.41 -4.01 -0.44
C VAL A 36 10.28 -2.53 -0.07
N LEU A 37 10.03 -2.23 1.20
CA LEU A 37 9.63 -0.90 1.65
C LEU A 37 10.73 -0.14 2.41
N GLY A 38 11.87 -0.76 2.60
CA GLY A 38 12.87 -0.28 3.56
C GLY A 38 13.92 0.68 3.02
N THR A 39 13.93 0.99 1.73
CA THR A 39 14.97 1.81 1.11
C THR A 39 14.35 2.94 0.31
N GLY A 40 14.86 4.15 0.50
CA GLY A 40 14.40 5.33 -0.22
C GLY A 40 13.05 5.83 0.23
N LYS A 41 12.43 6.69 -0.57
CA LYS A 41 11.10 7.23 -0.30
C LYS A 41 10.07 6.41 -1.05
N VAL A 42 9.17 5.79 -0.30
CA VAL A 42 8.16 4.86 -0.84
C VAL A 42 6.77 5.34 -0.46
N VAL A 43 5.86 5.34 -1.43
CA VAL A 43 4.44 5.46 -1.16
C VAL A 43 3.86 4.06 -1.19
N PHE A 44 3.31 3.62 -0.06
CA PHE A 44 2.67 2.32 0.09
C PHE A 44 1.20 2.52 0.39
N PHE A 45 0.34 1.96 -0.45
CA PHE A 45 -1.09 1.97 -0.18
C PHE A 45 -1.61 0.54 -0.20
N ALA A 46 -2.65 0.28 0.58
CA ALA A 46 -3.23 -1.05 0.68
C ALA A 46 -4.72 -1.00 0.43
N VAL A 47 -5.22 -2.09 -0.13
CA VAL A 47 -6.61 -2.22 -0.54
C VAL A 47 -7.22 -3.46 0.11
N PRO A 48 -8.52 -3.43 0.42
CA PRO A 48 -9.22 -4.62 0.96
C PRO A 48 -9.26 -5.80 0.01
N GLY A 49 -9.06 -5.60 -1.29
CA GLY A 49 -9.01 -6.74 -2.20
C GLY A 49 -8.86 -6.35 -3.66
N ALA A 50 -8.04 -7.12 -4.37
CA ALA A 50 -7.93 -7.03 -5.81
C ALA A 50 -9.30 -7.24 -6.46
N PHE A 51 -9.58 -6.54 -7.54
CA PHE A 51 -10.83 -6.62 -8.30
C PHE A 51 -12.09 -6.18 -7.55
N THR A 52 -11.99 -5.75 -6.30
CA THR A 52 -13.17 -5.22 -5.60
C THR A 52 -13.50 -3.81 -6.13
N PRO A 53 -14.78 -3.38 -6.09
CA PRO A 53 -15.20 -2.19 -6.84
C PRO A 53 -14.38 -0.92 -6.58
N THR A 54 -14.25 -0.49 -5.35
CA THR A 54 -13.52 0.75 -5.03
C THR A 54 -12.02 0.62 -5.29
N CYS A 55 -11.44 -0.53 -4.97
CA CYS A 55 -10.02 -0.80 -5.18
C CYS A 55 -9.68 -0.78 -6.68
N ASP A 56 -10.55 -1.37 -7.49
CA ASP A 56 -10.34 -1.55 -8.92
C ASP A 56 -10.64 -0.28 -9.72
N THR A 57 -11.65 0.48 -9.33
CA THR A 57 -12.12 1.64 -10.13
C THR A 57 -11.60 2.98 -9.64
N SER A 58 -11.14 3.09 -8.40
CA SER A 58 -10.75 4.38 -7.83
C SER A 58 -9.37 4.38 -7.19
N HIS A 59 -9.08 3.43 -6.29
CA HIS A 59 -7.86 3.51 -5.49
C HIS A 59 -6.60 3.24 -6.33
N LEU A 60 -6.52 2.07 -6.94
CA LEU A 60 -5.37 1.73 -7.78
C LEU A 60 -5.24 2.65 -9.00
N PRO A 61 -6.30 2.92 -9.78
CA PRO A 61 -6.15 3.81 -10.94
C PRO A 61 -5.63 5.20 -10.59
N GLY A 62 -6.01 5.74 -9.43
CA GLY A 62 -5.53 7.04 -8.98
C GLY A 62 -4.02 7.07 -8.79
N PHE A 63 -3.45 6.02 -8.22
CA PHE A 63 -2.00 5.92 -8.04
C PHE A 63 -1.28 5.64 -9.37
N VAL A 64 -1.82 4.78 -10.21
CA VAL A 64 -1.23 4.48 -11.53
C VAL A 64 -1.15 5.76 -12.38
N ALA A 65 -2.22 6.54 -12.40
CA ALA A 65 -2.28 7.76 -13.19
C ALA A 65 -1.30 8.84 -12.69
N ASN A 66 -0.90 8.80 -11.44
CA ASN A 66 -0.09 9.83 -10.81
C ASN A 66 1.36 9.42 -10.52
N VAL A 67 1.81 8.26 -11.03
CA VAL A 67 3.18 7.78 -10.78
C VAL A 67 4.23 8.82 -11.16
N GLY A 68 4.07 9.51 -12.28
CA GLY A 68 5.00 10.56 -12.70
C GLY A 68 5.06 11.72 -11.72
N LYS A 69 3.93 12.11 -11.15
CA LYS A 69 3.87 13.18 -10.16
C LYS A 69 4.55 12.76 -8.85
N PHE A 70 4.37 11.51 -8.43
CA PHE A 70 5.07 10.99 -7.26
C PHE A 70 6.57 11.01 -7.45
N LYS A 71 7.04 10.58 -8.61
CA LYS A 71 8.48 10.61 -8.92
C LYS A 71 9.04 12.03 -8.91
N ALA A 72 8.29 12.99 -9.44
CA ALA A 72 8.70 14.39 -9.44
C ALA A 72 8.82 14.95 -8.01
N LEU A 73 8.13 14.37 -7.04
CA LEU A 73 8.20 14.74 -5.63
C LEU A 73 9.22 13.91 -4.84
N GLY A 74 10.09 13.17 -5.52
CA GLY A 74 11.17 12.43 -4.89
C GLY A 74 10.81 11.03 -4.44
N VAL A 75 9.65 10.51 -4.83
CA VAL A 75 9.25 9.14 -4.50
C VAL A 75 9.98 8.17 -5.42
N ASP A 76 10.68 7.21 -4.83
CA ASP A 76 11.44 6.22 -5.58
C ASP A 76 10.55 5.13 -6.16
N LYS A 77 9.51 4.74 -5.44
CA LYS A 77 8.55 3.76 -5.94
C LYS A 77 7.20 3.86 -5.23
N VAL A 78 6.18 3.36 -5.92
CA VAL A 78 4.82 3.24 -5.41
C VAL A 78 4.50 1.75 -5.31
N VAL A 79 4.01 1.32 -4.14
CA VAL A 79 3.73 -0.08 -3.85
C VAL A 79 2.29 -0.22 -3.37
N CYS A 80 1.59 -1.22 -3.89
CA CYS A 80 0.23 -1.57 -3.47
C CYS A 80 0.25 -2.90 -2.71
N GLY A 81 -0.42 -2.97 -1.57
CA GLY A 81 -0.57 -4.20 -0.80
C GLY A 81 -1.99 -4.75 -0.86
N ALA A 82 -2.10 -6.07 -0.94
CA ALA A 82 -3.39 -6.75 -0.86
C ALA A 82 -3.23 -8.11 -0.17
N VAL A 83 -4.23 -8.50 0.61
CA VAL A 83 -4.32 -9.85 1.17
C VAL A 83 -4.99 -10.72 0.10
N ASN A 84 -4.23 -10.98 -0.95
CA ASN A 84 -4.57 -11.87 -2.05
C ASN A 84 -3.31 -12.66 -2.39
N ASP A 85 -3.48 -13.85 -2.95
CA ASP A 85 -2.34 -14.59 -3.43
C ASP A 85 -1.69 -13.90 -4.64
N HIS A 86 -0.48 -14.31 -4.97
CA HIS A 86 0.29 -13.66 -6.03
C HIS A 86 -0.29 -13.87 -7.43
N HIS A 87 -1.04 -14.95 -7.65
CA HIS A 87 -1.70 -15.18 -8.94
C HIS A 87 -2.81 -14.15 -9.18
N VAL A 88 -3.67 -13.94 -8.18
CA VAL A 88 -4.74 -12.95 -8.25
C VAL A 88 -4.16 -11.53 -8.35
N THR A 89 -3.14 -11.25 -7.54
CA THR A 89 -2.49 -9.94 -7.52
C THR A 89 -1.86 -9.62 -8.88
N ARG A 90 -1.18 -10.60 -9.50
CA ARG A 90 -0.58 -10.41 -10.82
C ARG A 90 -1.64 -10.16 -11.88
N ALA A 91 -2.71 -10.95 -11.89
CA ALA A 91 -3.79 -10.76 -12.85
C ALA A 91 -4.42 -9.37 -12.73
N TRP A 92 -4.60 -8.90 -11.50
CA TRP A 92 -5.14 -7.57 -11.25
C TRP A 92 -4.18 -6.46 -11.71
N ALA A 93 -2.90 -6.62 -11.43
CA ALA A 93 -1.87 -5.68 -11.86
C ALA A 93 -1.80 -5.57 -13.39
N GLU A 94 -1.87 -6.70 -14.08
CA GLU A 94 -1.85 -6.75 -15.56
C GLU A 94 -3.10 -6.11 -16.15
N ARG A 95 -4.27 -6.49 -15.66
CA ARG A 95 -5.53 -5.92 -16.12
C ARG A 95 -5.61 -4.41 -15.89
N SER A 96 -5.03 -3.94 -14.79
CA SER A 96 -5.05 -2.52 -14.41
C SER A 96 -3.95 -1.71 -15.09
N GLU A 97 -3.15 -2.34 -15.94
CA GLU A 97 -2.03 -1.71 -16.64
C GLU A 97 -1.03 -1.07 -15.67
N ALA A 98 -0.86 -1.70 -14.51
CA ALA A 98 -0.01 -1.19 -13.43
C ALA A 98 1.40 -1.77 -13.45
N ILE A 99 1.64 -2.85 -14.20
CA ILE A 99 2.96 -3.47 -14.28
C ILE A 99 3.99 -2.45 -14.81
N GLY A 100 5.10 -2.33 -14.10
CA GLY A 100 6.15 -1.35 -14.43
C GLY A 100 5.90 0.04 -13.87
N LYS A 101 4.71 0.29 -13.29
CA LYS A 101 4.35 1.58 -12.68
C LYS A 101 4.21 1.46 -11.17
N VAL A 102 3.54 0.42 -10.71
CA VAL A 102 3.30 0.12 -9.29
C VAL A 102 3.78 -1.30 -9.03
N GLU A 103 4.53 -1.50 -7.96
CA GLU A 103 4.87 -2.84 -7.48
C GLU A 103 3.79 -3.30 -6.52
N PHE A 104 3.65 -4.62 -6.34
CA PHE A 104 2.59 -5.17 -5.49
C PHE A 104 3.15 -6.13 -4.46
N ILE A 105 2.74 -5.94 -3.21
CA ILE A 105 2.95 -6.93 -2.16
C ILE A 105 1.71 -7.82 -2.11
N ALA A 106 1.90 -9.10 -2.43
CA ALA A 106 0.87 -10.11 -2.26
C ALA A 106 1.05 -10.74 -0.88
N ASP A 107 0.22 -10.33 0.07
CA ASP A 107 0.25 -10.79 1.45
C ASP A 107 -0.83 -11.86 1.65
N GLY A 108 -0.66 -12.99 0.95
CA GLY A 108 -1.70 -14.01 0.82
C GLY A 108 -2.24 -14.54 2.15
N ASP A 109 -1.40 -14.67 3.16
CA ASP A 109 -1.80 -15.15 4.48
C ASP A 109 -2.24 -14.04 5.43
N GLY A 110 -2.06 -12.78 5.04
CA GLY A 110 -2.40 -11.63 5.87
C GLY A 110 -1.43 -11.37 7.02
N ASN A 111 -0.25 -11.98 6.99
CA ASN A 111 0.72 -11.86 8.08
C ASN A 111 1.30 -10.46 8.19
N PHE A 112 1.55 -9.80 7.06
CA PHE A 112 2.04 -8.43 7.07
C PHE A 112 0.95 -7.47 7.55
N ALA A 113 -0.28 -7.66 7.08
CA ALA A 113 -1.42 -6.86 7.55
C ALA A 113 -1.56 -6.95 9.07
N ASP A 114 -1.46 -8.16 9.63
CA ASP A 114 -1.50 -8.36 11.08
C ASP A 114 -0.32 -7.69 11.78
N ALA A 115 0.89 -7.83 11.23
CA ALA A 115 2.10 -7.31 11.86
C ALA A 115 2.08 -5.78 12.00
N ILE A 116 1.44 -5.07 11.07
CA ILE A 116 1.31 -3.61 11.16
C ILE A 116 0.01 -3.16 11.84
N GLY A 117 -0.84 -4.12 12.25
CA GLY A 117 -2.08 -3.81 12.96
C GLY A 117 -3.15 -3.17 12.08
N LEU A 118 -3.09 -3.37 10.77
CA LEU A 118 -4.04 -2.81 9.80
C LEU A 118 -4.77 -3.91 9.03
N SER A 119 -4.99 -5.05 9.67
CA SER A 119 -5.86 -6.10 9.14
C SER A 119 -7.30 -5.87 9.57
N LYS A 120 -8.22 -6.44 8.80
CA LYS A 120 -9.65 -6.29 9.03
C LYS A 120 -10.36 -7.56 8.57
N GLN A 121 -11.32 -8.05 9.37
CA GLN A 121 -12.19 -9.14 8.93
C GLN A 121 -13.39 -8.54 8.21
N ILE A 122 -13.59 -8.94 6.97
CA ILE A 122 -14.70 -8.46 6.16
C ILE A 122 -15.64 -9.63 5.90
N PRO A 123 -16.93 -9.53 6.25
CA PRO A 123 -17.88 -10.62 6.03
C PRO A 123 -17.87 -11.07 4.56
N GLY A 124 -17.76 -12.39 4.37
CA GLY A 124 -17.71 -12.99 3.04
C GLY A 124 -16.36 -12.90 2.33
N MET A 125 -15.39 -12.15 2.88
CA MET A 125 -14.07 -11.96 2.26
C MET A 125 -12.92 -12.43 3.14
N GLY A 126 -13.14 -12.61 4.43
CA GLY A 126 -12.11 -13.03 5.36
C GLY A 126 -11.18 -11.89 5.78
N LYS A 127 -9.93 -12.25 6.10
CA LYS A 127 -8.92 -11.28 6.52
C LYS A 127 -8.43 -10.48 5.32
N ARG A 128 -8.43 -9.15 5.46
CA ARG A 128 -7.99 -8.22 4.43
C ARG A 128 -7.19 -7.08 5.05
N PHE A 129 -6.45 -6.32 4.24
CA PHE A 129 -5.96 -5.02 4.69
C PHE A 129 -7.13 -4.09 4.92
N ALA A 130 -7.04 -3.25 5.94
CA ALA A 130 -7.81 -2.02 5.97
C ALA A 130 -7.32 -1.14 4.83
N ARG A 131 -8.14 -0.20 4.36
CA ARG A 131 -7.73 0.73 3.31
C ARG A 131 -6.90 1.85 3.91
N PHE A 132 -5.67 2.01 3.43
CA PHE A 132 -4.79 3.07 3.91
C PHE A 132 -3.74 3.42 2.86
N ALA A 133 -3.03 4.52 3.11
CA ALA A 133 -1.81 4.85 2.41
C ALA A 133 -0.78 5.34 3.43
N MET A 134 0.50 5.17 3.14
CA MET A 134 1.57 5.71 3.98
C MET A 134 2.75 6.16 3.14
N ILE A 135 3.48 7.12 3.68
CA ILE A 135 4.75 7.59 3.13
C ILE A 135 5.85 7.03 4.01
N ILE A 136 6.81 6.36 3.42
CA ILE A 136 7.91 5.69 4.12
C ILE A 136 9.23 6.26 3.61
N GLU A 137 10.13 6.58 4.52
CA GLU A 137 11.49 6.99 4.17
C GLU A 137 12.48 6.09 4.89
N ASN A 138 13.28 5.36 4.11
CA ASN A 138 14.30 4.45 4.61
C ASN A 138 13.78 3.51 5.69
N GLY A 139 12.61 2.94 5.45
CA GLY A 139 11.98 1.96 6.32
C GLY A 139 11.22 2.52 7.50
N VAL A 140 11.12 3.84 7.64
CA VAL A 140 10.42 4.50 8.74
C VAL A 140 9.18 5.22 8.21
N VAL A 141 8.04 5.01 8.87
CA VAL A 141 6.77 5.63 8.48
C VAL A 141 6.84 7.13 8.78
N LYS A 142 6.67 7.95 7.76
CA LYS A 142 6.63 9.42 7.88
C LYS A 142 5.20 9.95 8.00
N ASP A 143 4.28 9.37 7.25
CA ASP A 143 2.86 9.71 7.31
C ASP A 143 2.02 8.46 7.13
N LEU A 144 0.85 8.46 7.76
CA LEU A 144 -0.11 7.36 7.68
C LEU A 144 -1.51 7.93 7.53
N PHE A 145 -2.24 7.46 6.51
CA PHE A 145 -3.59 7.91 6.17
C PHE A 145 -4.51 6.70 6.15
N VAL A 146 -5.22 6.47 7.25
CA VAL A 146 -6.14 5.34 7.36
C VAL A 146 -7.53 5.81 6.95
N GLN A 147 -8.14 5.09 6.01
CA GLN A 147 -9.47 5.40 5.51
C GLN A 147 -10.52 4.89 6.52
N ASP A 148 -11.20 5.81 7.17
CA ASP A 148 -12.18 5.49 8.21
C ASP A 148 -13.63 5.63 7.74
N VAL A 149 -13.82 6.11 6.51
CA VAL A 149 -15.14 6.20 5.88
C VAL A 149 -15.11 5.48 4.54
N ALA A 150 -16.28 5.13 4.02
CA ALA A 150 -16.38 4.44 2.74
C ALA A 150 -15.79 5.31 1.60
N GLY A 151 -15.20 4.67 0.63
CA GLY A 151 -14.63 5.34 -0.55
C GLY A 151 -13.13 5.55 -0.44
N VAL A 152 -12.61 6.47 -1.23
CA VAL A 152 -11.18 6.80 -1.28
C VAL A 152 -11.03 8.31 -1.14
N THR A 153 -10.70 8.75 0.08
CA THR A 153 -10.48 10.18 0.37
C THR A 153 -9.07 10.37 0.91
N VAL A 154 -8.86 10.13 2.22
CA VAL A 154 -7.57 10.38 2.87
C VAL A 154 -6.46 9.45 2.40
N SER A 155 -6.79 8.25 1.88
CA SER A 155 -5.83 7.26 1.43
C SER A 155 -5.59 7.29 -0.08
N GLY A 156 -6.24 8.19 -0.80
CA GLY A 156 -6.12 8.29 -2.26
C GLY A 156 -4.90 9.07 -2.70
N ALA A 157 -4.56 8.94 -3.99
CA ALA A 157 -3.41 9.64 -4.57
C ALA A 157 -3.44 11.16 -4.36
N PRO A 158 -4.57 11.85 -4.54
CA PRO A 158 -4.60 13.29 -4.30
C PRO A 158 -4.19 13.70 -2.88
N ALA A 159 -4.66 12.98 -1.87
CA ALA A 159 -4.33 13.28 -0.48
C ALA A 159 -2.84 13.05 -0.20
N VAL A 160 -2.28 11.97 -0.72
CA VAL A 160 -0.86 11.65 -0.55
C VAL A 160 0.02 12.67 -1.28
N LEU A 161 -0.38 13.08 -2.48
CA LEU A 161 0.34 14.12 -3.23
C LEU A 161 0.37 15.44 -2.46
N LEU A 162 -0.76 15.84 -1.88
CA LEU A 162 -0.81 17.07 -1.06
C LEU A 162 0.13 16.98 0.14
N ALA A 163 0.19 15.84 0.80
CA ALA A 163 1.09 15.65 1.94
C ALA A 163 2.56 15.73 1.52
N LEU A 164 2.91 15.15 0.38
CA LEU A 164 4.27 15.22 -0.16
C LEU A 164 4.65 16.64 -0.54
N GLU A 165 3.75 17.40 -1.16
CA GLU A 165 3.97 18.78 -1.54
C GLU A 165 4.18 19.67 -0.29
N ALA A 166 3.35 19.48 0.73
CA ALA A 166 3.44 20.23 1.98
C ALA A 166 4.78 19.96 2.68
N SER A 167 5.22 18.71 2.73
CA SER A 167 6.50 18.32 3.30
C SER A 167 7.67 18.97 2.56
N ARG A 168 7.58 19.05 1.24
CA ARG A 168 8.63 19.67 0.40
C ARG A 168 8.75 21.17 0.65
N VAL A 169 7.61 21.85 0.80
CA VAL A 169 7.59 23.30 1.08
C VAL A 169 8.18 23.59 2.45
N ASN A 170 7.97 22.71 3.42
CA ASN A 170 8.43 22.90 4.80
C ASN A 170 9.81 22.29 5.08
N ALA A 171 10.43 21.72 4.06
CA ALA A 171 11.74 21.09 4.20
C ALA A 171 12.88 22.13 4.27
#